data_234143e9fb8017ac387dd75ad4148189
#
_entry.id   234143e9fb8017ac387dd75ad4148189
#
_cell.length_a   1.000
_cell.length_b   1.000
_cell.length_c   1.000
_cell.angle_alpha   90.00
_cell.angle_beta   90.00
_cell.angle_gamma   90.00
#
_symmetry.space_group_name_H-M   'P 1'
#
loop_
_entity.id
_entity.type
_entity.pdbx_description
1 polymer ?
#
loop_
_entity_poly.entity_id
_entity_poly.type
_entity_poly.pdbx_seq_one_letter_code
_entity_poly.pdbx_strand_id
1 'polypeptide(L)'
;ATSNSIFSFGAPQTSTATATGSGIIISDDGYILTNNHVVDTSSSNSSYSYYDISDATSVKVKLNSGTYGDDATYDAKIVGKDSQTDLAVLKIDKTGLTAAEFGDSDQAVVGEFVMAVGSPLGLDTTVTQGIISAVNREVESDGTKYVCIQTDAAINSGNSGGALVNSEGKVIGINTLKLSGSGVEGIGFAIPINSTLDVTSQLIDHNKVIRPYIGISGINLDDSTAKKYNLVVGVYVKTVQNFSPAEKSGLQLGDVIIKADDKDITTMDELNNIKNSHKVGDTMKLKINRKGEEKELTVTLEETP
;
A
#
# COMPACT_ATOMS: atom_id res chain seq x y z
N ALA A 1 -20.29 -7.17 7.87
CA ALA A 1 -20.68 -7.64 6.53
C ALA A 1 -22.20 -7.71 6.42
N THR A 2 -22.78 -7.12 5.41
CA THR A 2 -24.22 -7.19 5.12
C THR A 2 -24.46 -8.19 4.00
N SER A 3 -25.31 -9.21 4.20
CA SER A 3 -25.72 -10.12 3.14
C SER A 3 -27.04 -9.66 2.51
N ASN A 4 -27.05 -9.41 1.21
CA ASN A 4 -28.26 -9.22 0.44
C ASN A 4 -28.69 -10.57 -0.18
N SER A 5 -29.60 -11.27 0.47
CA SER A 5 -30.24 -12.47 -0.12
C SER A 5 -31.46 -12.01 -0.92
N ILE A 6 -31.48 -12.32 -2.23
CA ILE A 6 -32.54 -11.95 -3.20
C ILE A 6 -33.90 -12.59 -2.85
N PHE A 7 -33.98 -13.49 -1.88
CA PHE A 7 -35.21 -14.18 -1.48
C PHE A 7 -35.57 -14.06 0.01
N SER A 8 -35.00 -13.12 0.75
CA SER A 8 -35.35 -12.90 2.15
C SER A 8 -36.18 -11.63 2.32
N PHE A 9 -37.45 -11.77 2.64
CA PHE A 9 -38.31 -10.71 3.19
C PHE A 9 -37.95 -10.44 4.66
N GLY A 10 -36.67 -10.25 4.97
CA GLY A 10 -36.15 -9.96 6.31
C GLY A 10 -35.22 -8.76 6.27
N ALA A 11 -35.11 -8.05 7.39
CA ALA A 11 -34.15 -6.95 7.55
C ALA A 11 -32.73 -7.45 7.25
N PRO A 12 -31.83 -6.62 6.69
CA PRO A 12 -30.44 -7.00 6.39
C PRO A 12 -29.77 -7.51 7.67
N GLN A 13 -29.32 -8.76 7.64
CA GLN A 13 -28.56 -9.33 8.75
C GLN A 13 -27.13 -8.79 8.68
N THR A 14 -26.75 -7.96 9.65
CA THR A 14 -25.36 -7.58 9.89
C THR A 14 -24.68 -8.68 10.69
N SER A 15 -23.64 -9.30 10.12
CA SER A 15 -22.74 -10.20 10.86
C SER A 15 -21.41 -9.49 11.08
N THR A 16 -20.84 -9.62 12.27
CA THR A 16 -19.52 -9.09 12.59
C THR A 16 -18.47 -10.13 12.20
N ALA A 17 -17.55 -9.76 11.31
CA ALA A 17 -16.36 -10.56 11.02
C ALA A 17 -15.18 -9.99 11.81
N THR A 18 -14.34 -10.87 12.34
CA THR A 18 -13.10 -10.49 13.04
C THR A 18 -11.92 -10.85 12.14
N ALA A 19 -11.06 -9.88 11.85
CA ALA A 19 -9.76 -10.09 11.23
C ALA A 19 -8.66 -9.92 12.27
N THR A 20 -7.56 -10.65 12.11
CA THR A 20 -6.40 -10.58 13.00
C THR A 20 -5.13 -10.33 12.19
N GLY A 21 -4.20 -9.58 12.76
CA GLY A 21 -2.89 -9.31 12.19
C GLY A 21 -1.92 -8.91 13.30
N SER A 22 -0.74 -8.53 12.90
CA SER A 22 0.32 -8.08 13.80
C SER A 22 0.60 -6.59 13.62
N GLY A 23 1.38 -6.01 14.53
CA GLY A 23 1.86 -4.65 14.45
C GLY A 23 3.21 -4.50 15.14
N ILE A 24 3.89 -3.41 14.86
CA ILE A 24 5.20 -3.05 15.38
C ILE A 24 5.05 -1.79 16.22
N ILE A 25 5.40 -1.83 17.50
CA ILE A 25 5.44 -0.65 18.37
C ILE A 25 6.58 0.24 17.86
N ILE A 26 6.27 1.48 17.47
CA ILE A 26 7.24 2.43 16.89
C ILE A 26 7.55 3.62 17.80
N SER A 27 6.81 3.75 18.92
CA SER A 27 7.06 4.80 19.92
C SER A 27 6.69 4.33 21.32
N ASP A 28 7.26 4.98 22.33
CA ASP A 28 7.02 4.69 23.76
C ASP A 28 5.63 5.14 24.24
N ASP A 29 5.00 6.04 23.49
CA ASP A 29 3.67 6.61 23.79
C ASP A 29 2.51 5.90 23.10
N GLY A 30 2.78 4.82 22.28
CA GLY A 30 1.74 3.93 21.79
C GLY A 30 1.39 4.03 20.31
N TYR A 31 2.27 4.58 19.46
CA TYR A 31 2.13 4.42 18.01
C TYR A 31 2.56 3.03 17.58
N ILE A 32 1.76 2.44 16.68
CA ILE A 32 1.95 1.08 16.15
C ILE A 32 1.82 1.12 14.65
N LEU A 33 2.81 0.60 13.95
CA LEU A 33 2.83 0.44 12.50
C LEU A 33 2.35 -0.96 12.13
N THR A 34 1.47 -1.05 11.13
CA THR A 34 0.92 -2.31 10.63
C THR A 34 0.58 -2.18 9.13
N ASN A 35 0.07 -3.24 8.50
CA ASN A 35 -0.46 -3.15 7.14
C ASN A 35 -1.85 -2.52 7.09
N ASN A 36 -2.13 -1.82 5.99
CA ASN A 36 -3.46 -1.28 5.72
C ASN A 36 -4.53 -2.38 5.65
N HIS A 37 -4.26 -3.48 4.94
CA HIS A 37 -5.22 -4.59 4.79
C HIS A 37 -5.57 -5.30 6.11
N VAL A 38 -4.80 -5.10 7.19
CA VAL A 38 -5.12 -5.63 8.53
C VAL A 38 -6.27 -4.85 9.16
N VAL A 39 -6.37 -3.54 8.88
CA VAL A 39 -7.37 -2.64 9.48
C VAL A 39 -8.42 -2.15 8.49
N ASP A 40 -8.19 -2.33 7.20
CA ASP A 40 -9.10 -1.96 6.11
C ASP A 40 -9.49 -3.19 5.31
N THR A 41 -10.73 -3.59 5.42
CA THR A 41 -11.30 -4.75 4.73
C THR A 41 -12.04 -4.37 3.45
N SER A 42 -12.15 -3.08 3.13
CA SER A 42 -12.92 -2.57 1.97
C SER A 42 -12.33 -2.98 0.62
N SER A 43 -11.04 -3.32 0.58
CA SER A 43 -10.34 -3.74 -0.64
C SER A 43 -10.46 -5.23 -0.99
N SER A 44 -11.12 -6.05 -0.16
CA SER A 44 -11.33 -7.46 -0.47
C SER A 44 -12.49 -7.66 -1.47
N ASN A 45 -12.34 -7.14 -2.69
CA ASN A 45 -13.18 -7.44 -3.84
C ASN A 45 -12.94 -8.89 -4.31
N SER A 46 -13.29 -9.88 -3.48
CA SER A 46 -13.42 -11.22 -4.01
C SER A 46 -14.73 -11.28 -4.79
N SER A 47 -14.67 -11.58 -6.08
CA SER A 47 -15.81 -11.71 -7.01
C SER A 47 -16.86 -12.74 -6.58
N TYR A 48 -16.75 -13.30 -5.40
CA TYR A 48 -17.66 -14.29 -4.80
C TYR A 48 -18.20 -13.86 -3.42
N SER A 49 -17.91 -12.63 -2.96
CA SER A 49 -18.44 -12.18 -1.67
C SER A 49 -19.87 -11.66 -1.84
N TYR A 50 -20.84 -12.43 -1.35
CA TYR A 50 -22.23 -11.98 -1.13
C TYR A 50 -22.35 -10.94 -0.01
N TYR A 51 -21.24 -10.44 0.52
CA TYR A 51 -21.20 -9.54 1.67
C TYR A 51 -20.44 -8.27 1.31
N ASP A 52 -21.07 -7.14 1.52
CA ASP A 52 -20.37 -5.85 1.59
C ASP A 52 -19.61 -5.78 2.92
N ILE A 53 -18.27 -5.84 2.86
CA ILE A 53 -17.40 -5.69 4.02
C ILE A 53 -17.05 -4.21 4.12
N SER A 54 -17.50 -3.55 5.17
CA SER A 54 -17.14 -2.17 5.48
C SER A 54 -15.83 -2.11 6.29
N ASP A 55 -15.26 -0.92 6.42
CA ASP A 55 -14.12 -0.64 7.31
C ASP A 55 -14.33 -1.23 8.71
N ALA A 56 -13.23 -1.54 9.38
CA ALA A 56 -13.25 -2.02 10.75
C ALA A 56 -13.97 -1.00 11.64
N THR A 57 -15.03 -1.43 12.32
CA THR A 57 -15.81 -0.58 13.25
C THR A 57 -15.07 -0.36 14.57
N SER A 58 -14.15 -1.24 14.92
CA SER A 58 -13.26 -1.13 16.10
C SER A 58 -11.98 -1.90 15.87
N VAL A 59 -10.88 -1.35 16.37
CA VAL A 59 -9.57 -2.01 16.38
C VAL A 59 -9.13 -2.17 17.83
N LYS A 60 -8.63 -3.35 18.16
CA LYS A 60 -8.02 -3.64 19.47
C LYS A 60 -6.60 -4.14 19.29
N VAL A 61 -5.70 -3.67 20.13
CA VAL A 61 -4.31 -4.10 20.17
C VAL A 61 -4.10 -4.89 21.46
N LYS A 62 -3.65 -6.13 21.31
CA LYS A 62 -3.18 -6.96 22.42
C LYS A 62 -1.65 -6.90 22.43
N LEU A 63 -1.08 -6.41 23.50
CA LEU A 63 0.38 -6.40 23.70
C LEU A 63 0.85 -7.79 24.15
N ASN A 64 2.14 -8.06 23.95
CA ASN A 64 2.75 -9.34 24.39
C ASN A 64 2.56 -9.56 25.90
N SER A 65 1.94 -10.67 26.26
CA SER A 65 1.59 -10.98 27.65
C SER A 65 2.81 -11.18 28.54
N GLY A 66 3.88 -11.77 28.02
CA GLY A 66 5.13 -11.97 28.76
C GLY A 66 5.84 -10.68 29.18
N THR A 67 5.60 -9.58 28.45
CA THR A 67 6.20 -8.27 28.73
C THR A 67 5.24 -7.33 29.47
N TYR A 68 3.94 -7.32 29.11
CA TYR A 68 2.97 -6.32 29.55
C TYR A 68 1.81 -6.90 30.38
N GLY A 69 1.77 -8.23 30.58
CA GLY A 69 0.74 -8.95 31.35
C GLY A 69 -0.41 -9.46 30.48
N ASP A 70 -1.15 -10.42 31.01
CA ASP A 70 -2.16 -11.20 30.23
C ASP A 70 -3.35 -10.36 29.75
N ASP A 71 -3.70 -9.28 30.46
CA ASP A 71 -4.85 -8.42 30.15
C ASP A 71 -4.47 -7.15 29.35
N ALA A 72 -3.25 -7.10 28.78
CA ALA A 72 -2.74 -5.92 28.08
C ALA A 72 -3.41 -5.72 26.70
N THR A 73 -4.73 -5.49 26.71
CA THR A 73 -5.55 -5.22 25.52
C THR A 73 -6.08 -3.78 25.57
N TYR A 74 -5.86 -3.03 24.50
CA TYR A 74 -6.20 -1.61 24.39
C TYR A 74 -7.07 -1.37 23.17
N ASP A 75 -8.05 -0.47 23.28
CA ASP A 75 -8.72 0.08 22.12
C ASP A 75 -7.74 0.96 21.35
N ALA A 76 -7.70 0.79 20.03
CA ALA A 76 -6.80 1.52 19.17
C ALA A 76 -7.58 2.45 18.23
N LYS A 77 -7.01 3.63 17.98
CA LYS A 77 -7.48 4.55 16.95
C LYS A 77 -6.62 4.37 15.72
N ILE A 78 -7.24 4.31 14.54
CA ILE A 78 -6.52 4.43 13.26
C ILE A 78 -6.12 5.90 13.13
N VAL A 79 -4.82 6.19 13.16
CA VAL A 79 -4.27 7.54 12.98
C VAL A 79 -4.32 7.91 11.51
N GLY A 80 -3.85 7.01 10.65
CA GLY A 80 -3.89 7.15 9.21
C GLY A 80 -3.65 5.81 8.54
N LYS A 81 -4.09 5.70 7.30
CA LYS A 81 -3.92 4.50 6.48
C LYS A 81 -3.65 4.85 5.03
N ASP A 82 -2.93 4.00 4.32
CA ASP A 82 -2.59 4.17 2.92
C ASP A 82 -2.62 2.85 2.17
N SER A 83 -3.58 2.73 1.27
CA SER A 83 -3.79 1.50 0.50
C SER A 83 -2.73 1.27 -0.59
N GLN A 84 -2.06 2.33 -1.06
CA GLN A 84 -1.03 2.23 -2.11
C GLN A 84 0.26 1.60 -1.59
N THR A 85 0.63 1.90 -0.35
CA THR A 85 1.81 1.31 0.30
C THR A 85 1.47 0.14 1.21
N ASP A 86 0.17 -0.16 1.40
CA ASP A 86 -0.34 -1.16 2.32
C ASP A 86 0.10 -0.91 3.78
N LEU A 87 0.14 0.36 4.22
CA LEU A 87 0.55 0.76 5.56
C LEU A 87 -0.59 1.42 6.33
N ALA A 88 -0.60 1.21 7.65
CA ALA A 88 -1.47 1.91 8.58
C ALA A 88 -0.73 2.19 9.89
N VAL A 89 -1.08 3.31 10.52
CA VAL A 89 -0.60 3.69 11.84
C VAL A 89 -1.78 3.69 12.82
N LEU A 90 -1.59 2.98 13.92
CA LEU A 90 -2.54 2.92 15.03
C LEU A 90 -1.98 3.68 16.23
N LYS A 91 -2.87 4.12 17.12
CA LYS A 91 -2.52 4.74 18.41
C LYS A 91 -3.34 4.09 19.53
N ILE A 92 -2.65 3.62 20.56
CA ILE A 92 -3.25 3.16 21.82
C ILE A 92 -2.92 4.16 22.94
N ASP A 93 -3.78 4.22 23.94
CA ASP A 93 -3.57 5.05 25.13
C ASP A 93 -2.74 4.28 26.18
N LYS A 94 -1.45 4.15 25.87
CA LYS A 94 -0.47 3.48 26.73
C LYS A 94 0.91 4.11 26.53
N THR A 95 1.58 4.40 27.63
CA THR A 95 2.96 4.91 27.63
C THR A 95 3.92 3.89 28.29
N GLY A 96 5.22 4.14 28.16
CA GLY A 96 6.26 3.27 28.66
C GLY A 96 6.40 1.99 27.85
N LEU A 97 6.08 2.04 26.56
CA LEU A 97 6.30 0.95 25.64
C LEU A 97 7.74 0.95 25.12
N THR A 98 8.24 -0.25 24.80
CA THR A 98 9.54 -0.39 24.13
C THR A 98 9.33 -0.34 22.63
N ALA A 99 9.78 0.76 22.00
CA ALA A 99 9.76 0.88 20.55
C ALA A 99 10.78 -0.07 19.91
N ALA A 100 10.42 -0.62 18.75
CA ALA A 100 11.33 -1.43 17.95
C ALA A 100 12.44 -0.56 17.35
N GLU A 101 13.66 -1.10 17.29
CA GLU A 101 14.76 -0.48 16.58
C GLU A 101 14.67 -0.81 15.09
N PHE A 102 14.80 0.22 14.24
CA PHE A 102 14.84 0.04 12.80
C PHE A 102 16.28 -0.18 12.32
N GLY A 103 16.44 -1.16 11.43
CA GLY A 103 17.66 -1.37 10.66
C GLY A 103 17.63 -0.58 9.37
N ASP A 104 18.63 -0.83 8.52
CA ASP A 104 18.74 -0.22 7.19
C ASP A 104 18.42 -1.28 6.12
N SER A 105 17.21 -1.24 5.56
CA SER A 105 16.79 -2.22 4.55
C SER A 105 17.52 -2.08 3.22
N ASP A 106 18.17 -0.95 2.94
CA ASP A 106 18.95 -0.75 1.72
C ASP A 106 20.30 -1.48 1.77
N GLN A 107 20.74 -1.85 2.98
CA GLN A 107 21.94 -2.66 3.19
C GLN A 107 21.64 -4.17 3.22
N ALA A 108 20.38 -4.56 3.16
CA ALA A 108 19.99 -5.97 3.18
C ALA A 108 20.53 -6.73 1.97
N VAL A 109 21.13 -7.90 2.18
CA VAL A 109 21.68 -8.73 1.11
C VAL A 109 21.11 -10.16 1.13
N VAL A 110 21.06 -10.78 -0.05
CA VAL A 110 20.59 -12.17 -0.21
C VAL A 110 21.46 -13.11 0.60
N GLY A 111 20.83 -14.04 1.32
CA GLY A 111 21.49 -15.01 2.19
C GLY A 111 21.59 -14.57 3.65
N GLU A 112 21.27 -13.32 4.00
CA GLU A 112 21.23 -12.89 5.40
C GLU A 112 20.13 -13.59 6.17
N PHE A 113 20.44 -13.96 7.41
CA PHE A 113 19.48 -14.52 8.35
C PHE A 113 18.43 -13.50 8.76
N VAL A 114 17.17 -13.92 8.73
CA VAL A 114 16.04 -13.09 9.16
C VAL A 114 15.04 -13.90 9.99
N MET A 115 14.29 -13.19 10.82
CA MET A 115 13.15 -13.74 11.54
C MET A 115 11.90 -12.90 11.25
N ALA A 116 10.81 -13.58 10.94
CA ALA A 116 9.49 -12.96 10.87
C ALA A 116 8.78 -13.11 12.21
N VAL A 117 8.41 -11.99 12.80
CA VAL A 117 7.78 -11.88 14.11
C VAL A 117 6.33 -11.46 13.94
N GLY A 118 5.41 -12.16 14.56
CA GLY A 118 3.99 -11.82 14.53
C GLY A 118 3.21 -12.49 15.65
N SER A 119 1.91 -12.23 15.70
CA SER A 119 0.98 -12.81 16.69
C SER A 119 -0.21 -13.43 15.94
N PRO A 120 -0.01 -14.56 15.26
CA PRO A 120 -1.06 -15.20 14.49
C PRO A 120 -2.24 -15.61 15.37
N LEU A 121 -3.46 -15.32 14.89
CA LEU A 121 -4.72 -15.70 15.56
C LEU A 121 -4.93 -15.09 16.97
N GLY A 122 -4.19 -14.03 17.32
CA GLY A 122 -4.23 -13.43 18.67
C GLY A 122 -3.59 -14.32 19.74
N LEU A 123 -2.84 -15.34 19.30
CA LEU A 123 -1.97 -16.15 20.16
C LEU A 123 -0.74 -15.31 20.57
N ASP A 124 0.03 -15.82 21.53
CA ASP A 124 1.30 -15.18 21.89
C ASP A 124 2.26 -15.10 20.70
N THR A 125 3.26 -14.22 20.82
CA THR A 125 4.24 -13.95 19.77
C THR A 125 4.80 -15.23 19.18
N THR A 126 4.69 -15.34 17.86
CA THR A 126 5.26 -16.44 17.07
C THR A 126 6.40 -15.90 16.24
N VAL A 127 7.48 -16.65 16.17
CA VAL A 127 8.67 -16.33 15.38
C VAL A 127 8.93 -17.45 14.40
N THR A 128 9.08 -17.11 13.12
CA THR A 128 9.59 -18.01 12.10
C THR A 128 10.94 -17.49 11.61
N GLN A 129 11.80 -18.37 11.11
CA GLN A 129 13.15 -17.99 10.66
C GLN A 129 13.39 -18.41 9.22
N GLY A 130 14.29 -17.72 8.57
CA GLY A 130 14.71 -17.97 7.21
C GLY A 130 15.87 -17.07 6.80
N ILE A 131 16.00 -16.85 5.51
CA ILE A 131 16.99 -15.95 4.92
C ILE A 131 16.30 -14.94 3.98
N ILE A 132 17.00 -13.89 3.62
CA ILE A 132 16.62 -13.03 2.50
C ILE A 132 16.85 -13.82 1.20
N SER A 133 15.79 -14.13 0.48
CA SER A 133 15.84 -14.87 -0.79
C SER A 133 16.04 -13.93 -1.99
N ALA A 134 15.53 -12.69 -1.91
CA ALA A 134 15.77 -11.63 -2.89
C ALA A 134 15.55 -10.25 -2.25
N VAL A 135 16.23 -9.24 -2.79
CA VAL A 135 15.99 -7.82 -2.49
C VAL A 135 15.43 -7.12 -3.73
N ASN A 136 14.74 -6.02 -3.54
CA ASN A 136 14.14 -5.22 -4.62
C ASN A 136 13.25 -6.05 -5.56
N ARG A 137 12.53 -7.03 -5.01
CA ARG A 137 11.63 -7.88 -5.78
C ARG A 137 10.34 -7.12 -6.12
N GLU A 138 10.11 -6.88 -7.40
CA GLU A 138 8.81 -6.34 -7.84
C GLU A 138 7.75 -7.43 -7.76
N VAL A 139 6.65 -7.13 -7.08
CA VAL A 139 5.47 -7.99 -6.93
C VAL A 139 4.24 -7.16 -7.22
N GLU A 140 3.34 -7.68 -8.03
CA GLU A 140 2.07 -7.02 -8.36
C GLU A 140 0.92 -7.69 -7.60
N SER A 141 0.09 -6.89 -6.96
CA SER A 141 -1.15 -7.33 -6.32
C SER A 141 -2.23 -6.27 -6.52
N ASP A 142 -3.40 -6.68 -6.96
CA ASP A 142 -4.57 -5.82 -7.22
C ASP A 142 -4.22 -4.60 -8.12
N GLY A 143 -3.34 -4.81 -9.12
CA GLY A 143 -2.90 -3.75 -10.04
C GLY A 143 -1.93 -2.74 -9.43
N THR A 144 -1.45 -2.97 -8.21
CA THR A 144 -0.43 -2.16 -7.54
C THR A 144 0.90 -2.93 -7.51
N LYS A 145 1.98 -2.26 -7.89
CA LYS A 145 3.34 -2.81 -7.82
C LYS A 145 4.00 -2.44 -6.51
N TYR A 146 4.59 -3.43 -5.86
CA TYR A 146 5.34 -3.30 -4.62
C TYR A 146 6.78 -3.74 -4.85
N VAL A 147 7.73 -3.03 -4.27
CA VAL A 147 9.14 -3.44 -4.23
C VAL A 147 9.38 -4.03 -2.85
N CYS A 148 9.74 -5.32 -2.78
CA CYS A 148 9.76 -6.07 -1.53
C CYS A 148 11.09 -6.78 -1.28
N ILE A 149 11.33 -7.10 -0.01
CA ILE A 149 12.27 -8.14 0.41
C ILE A 149 11.52 -9.47 0.31
N GLN A 150 12.11 -10.45 -0.39
CA GLN A 150 11.61 -11.82 -0.41
C GLN A 150 12.36 -12.67 0.62
N THR A 151 11.65 -13.52 1.34
CA THR A 151 12.21 -14.44 2.34
C THR A 151 11.56 -15.82 2.24
N ASP A 152 12.27 -16.85 2.67
CA ASP A 152 11.74 -18.19 2.88
C ASP A 152 11.27 -18.42 4.35
N ALA A 153 11.46 -17.44 5.23
CA ALA A 153 10.79 -17.43 6.53
C ALA A 153 9.27 -17.53 6.32
N ALA A 154 8.61 -18.44 7.04
CA ALA A 154 7.19 -18.69 6.85
C ALA A 154 6.35 -17.45 7.20
N ILE A 155 5.75 -16.82 6.19
CA ILE A 155 4.77 -15.74 6.33
C ILE A 155 3.39 -16.36 6.15
N ASN A 156 2.59 -16.31 7.21
CA ASN A 156 1.25 -16.90 7.28
C ASN A 156 0.23 -15.87 7.76
N SER A 157 -1.05 -16.22 7.66
CA SER A 157 -2.14 -15.41 8.20
C SER A 157 -1.87 -15.09 9.69
N GLY A 158 -1.80 -13.79 10.01
CA GLY A 158 -1.48 -13.28 11.34
C GLY A 158 -0.07 -12.68 11.48
N ASN A 159 0.91 -13.02 10.62
CA ASN A 159 2.21 -12.32 10.61
C ASN A 159 2.16 -10.99 9.86
N SER A 160 1.14 -10.76 9.01
CA SER A 160 0.96 -9.48 8.29
C SER A 160 0.92 -8.31 9.25
N GLY A 161 1.66 -7.26 8.94
CA GLY A 161 1.87 -6.09 9.79
C GLY A 161 2.93 -6.26 10.87
N GLY A 162 3.43 -7.48 11.09
CA GLY A 162 4.54 -7.76 11.99
C GLY A 162 5.90 -7.49 11.38
N ALA A 163 6.95 -7.64 12.17
CA ALA A 163 8.31 -7.31 11.78
C ALA A 163 9.02 -8.45 11.04
N LEU A 164 9.79 -8.10 10.02
CA LEU A 164 10.94 -8.89 9.56
C LEU A 164 12.19 -8.28 10.20
N VAL A 165 12.89 -9.05 11.03
CA VAL A 165 14.07 -8.58 11.76
C VAL A 165 15.33 -9.29 11.29
N ASN A 166 16.45 -8.58 11.32
CA ASN A 166 17.78 -9.14 11.01
C ASN A 166 18.39 -9.84 12.23
N SER A 167 19.63 -10.32 12.09
CA SER A 167 20.38 -11.00 13.15
C SER A 167 20.70 -10.11 14.38
N GLU A 168 20.63 -8.78 14.23
CA GLU A 168 20.79 -7.82 15.33
C GLU A 168 19.48 -7.53 16.08
N GLY A 169 18.35 -8.12 15.64
CA GLY A 169 17.01 -7.84 16.17
C GLY A 169 16.40 -6.54 15.66
N LYS A 170 16.99 -5.88 14.67
CA LYS A 170 16.48 -4.64 14.06
C LYS A 170 15.48 -4.94 12.96
N VAL A 171 14.42 -4.16 12.91
CA VAL A 171 13.38 -4.29 11.88
C VAL A 171 13.91 -3.79 10.53
N ILE A 172 13.93 -4.67 9.54
CA ILE A 172 14.33 -4.37 8.16
C ILE A 172 13.14 -4.42 7.18
N GLY A 173 11.97 -4.87 7.63
CA GLY A 173 10.77 -4.90 6.80
C GLY A 173 9.50 -5.17 7.60
N ILE A 174 8.35 -4.96 6.95
CA ILE A 174 7.02 -5.25 7.46
C ILE A 174 6.46 -6.43 6.67
N ASN A 175 6.21 -7.55 7.36
CA ASN A 175 5.68 -8.76 6.74
C ASN A 175 4.31 -8.49 6.09
N THR A 176 4.10 -9.00 4.86
CA THR A 176 2.80 -8.88 4.20
C THR A 176 2.42 -10.18 3.48
N LEU A 177 1.26 -10.73 3.82
CA LEU A 177 0.70 -11.91 3.16
C LEU A 177 -0.07 -11.54 1.88
N LYS A 178 -0.50 -10.27 1.74
CA LYS A 178 -1.26 -9.79 0.57
C LYS A 178 -0.55 -10.09 -0.77
N LEU A 179 0.77 -10.16 -0.75
CA LEU A 179 1.61 -10.37 -1.93
C LEU A 179 1.96 -11.85 -2.17
N SER A 180 1.59 -12.74 -1.26
CA SER A 180 1.86 -14.17 -1.39
C SER A 180 0.72 -14.86 -2.16
N GLY A 181 1.06 -15.58 -3.23
CA GLY A 181 0.08 -16.37 -3.99
C GLY A 181 -0.49 -17.52 -3.14
N SER A 182 -1.79 -17.80 -3.25
CA SER A 182 -2.41 -18.96 -2.58
C SER A 182 -1.78 -20.27 -3.09
N GLY A 183 -1.29 -21.09 -2.17
CA GLY A 183 -0.68 -22.40 -2.48
C GLY A 183 0.79 -22.37 -2.85
N VAL A 184 1.49 -21.26 -2.68
CA VAL A 184 2.95 -21.17 -2.83
C VAL A 184 3.58 -21.20 -1.45
N GLU A 185 4.34 -22.24 -1.16
CA GLU A 185 5.10 -22.37 0.10
C GLU A 185 6.55 -21.90 -0.09
N GLY A 186 7.17 -21.38 0.98
CA GLY A 186 8.57 -20.95 0.97
C GLY A 186 8.83 -19.61 0.24
N ILE A 187 7.79 -18.86 -0.07
CA ILE A 187 7.89 -17.51 -0.62
C ILE A 187 7.07 -16.56 0.26
N GLY A 188 7.75 -15.74 1.03
CA GLY A 188 7.19 -14.65 1.82
C GLY A 188 7.72 -13.30 1.36
N PHE A 189 6.99 -12.24 1.67
CA PHE A 189 7.36 -10.87 1.30
C PHE A 189 7.27 -9.94 2.50
N ALA A 190 8.17 -8.96 2.51
CA ALA A 190 8.12 -7.86 3.46
C ALA A 190 8.36 -6.53 2.74
N ILE A 191 7.62 -5.50 3.13
CA ILE A 191 7.82 -4.12 2.67
C ILE A 191 9.10 -3.60 3.33
N PRO A 192 10.12 -3.13 2.58
CA PRO A 192 11.38 -2.64 3.15
C PRO A 192 11.14 -1.48 4.13
N ILE A 193 11.77 -1.51 5.30
CA ILE A 193 11.49 -0.51 6.35
C ILE A 193 11.82 0.91 5.90
N ASN A 194 12.91 1.14 5.14
CA ASN A 194 13.29 2.48 4.68
C ASN A 194 12.20 3.11 3.80
N SER A 195 11.50 2.30 3.00
CA SER A 195 10.40 2.80 2.16
C SER A 195 9.16 3.22 2.95
N THR A 196 9.07 2.82 4.22
CA THR A 196 7.92 3.11 5.08
C THR A 196 8.08 4.37 5.93
N LEU A 197 9.30 4.89 6.11
CA LEU A 197 9.59 5.94 7.08
C LEU A 197 8.86 7.25 6.77
N ASP A 198 8.94 7.73 5.52
CA ASP A 198 8.27 8.96 5.10
C ASP A 198 6.74 8.80 5.14
N VAL A 199 6.23 7.67 4.68
CA VAL A 199 4.80 7.34 4.72
C VAL A 199 4.30 7.32 6.17
N THR A 200 5.02 6.66 7.07
CA THR A 200 4.68 6.58 8.50
C THR A 200 4.62 7.97 9.14
N SER A 201 5.62 8.83 8.86
CA SER A 201 5.63 10.21 9.35
C SER A 201 4.42 10.99 8.86
N GLN A 202 4.11 10.91 7.56
CA GLN A 202 2.94 11.59 7.00
C GLN A 202 1.62 11.07 7.57
N LEU A 203 1.49 9.77 7.81
CA LEU A 203 0.30 9.19 8.45
C LEU A 203 0.13 9.70 9.89
N ILE A 204 1.22 9.91 10.63
CA ILE A 204 1.19 10.49 11.98
C ILE A 204 0.85 11.97 11.94
N ASP A 205 1.51 12.74 11.08
CA ASP A 205 1.43 14.21 11.07
C ASP A 205 0.17 14.74 10.36
N HIS A 206 -0.28 14.02 9.33
CA HIS A 206 -1.36 14.47 8.41
C HIS A 206 -2.56 13.53 8.34
N ASN A 207 -2.50 12.36 8.99
CA ASN A 207 -3.50 11.28 8.93
C ASN A 207 -3.67 10.66 7.53
N LYS A 208 -2.88 11.06 6.55
CA LYS A 208 -2.88 10.60 5.17
C LYS A 208 -1.53 10.84 4.51
N VAL A 209 -1.28 10.17 3.40
CA VAL A 209 -0.10 10.42 2.55
C VAL A 209 -0.44 11.47 1.50
N ILE A 210 0.31 12.56 1.51
CA ILE A 210 0.16 13.66 0.56
C ILE A 210 0.89 13.30 -0.72
N ARG A 211 0.15 13.18 -1.83
CA ARG A 211 0.70 12.84 -3.14
C ARG A 211 0.35 13.85 -4.19
N PRO A 212 1.28 14.14 -5.12
CA PRO A 212 0.98 14.96 -6.29
C PRO A 212 -0.07 14.25 -7.17
N TYR A 213 -1.02 15.02 -7.66
CA TYR A 213 -2.17 14.56 -8.40
C TYR A 213 -2.36 15.35 -9.68
N ILE A 214 -2.77 14.67 -10.76
CA ILE A 214 -3.08 15.30 -12.05
C ILE A 214 -4.54 15.13 -12.48
N GLY A 215 -5.22 14.06 -12.05
CA GLY A 215 -6.65 13.88 -12.27
C GLY A 215 -7.03 13.29 -13.62
N ILE A 216 -6.36 12.20 -14.03
CA ILE A 216 -6.70 11.44 -15.25
C ILE A 216 -6.84 9.96 -14.96
N SER A 217 -7.57 9.26 -15.83
CA SER A 217 -7.34 7.84 -16.09
C SER A 217 -6.85 7.64 -17.52
N GLY A 218 -5.95 6.69 -17.72
CA GLY A 218 -5.35 6.43 -19.01
C GLY A 218 -5.26 4.94 -19.36
N ILE A 219 -4.97 4.68 -20.61
CA ILE A 219 -4.73 3.35 -21.17
C ILE A 219 -3.37 3.38 -21.87
N ASN A 220 -2.53 2.38 -21.60
CA ASN A 220 -1.26 2.23 -22.29
C ASN A 220 -1.52 1.82 -23.74
N LEU A 221 -0.98 2.59 -24.69
CA LEU A 221 -1.01 2.26 -26.10
C LEU A 221 0.34 1.71 -26.53
N ASP A 222 0.40 0.39 -26.72
CA ASP A 222 1.54 -0.26 -27.35
C ASP A 222 1.56 -0.03 -28.90
N ASP A 223 2.64 -0.44 -29.56
CA ASP A 223 2.79 -0.30 -31.00
C ASP A 223 1.64 -0.92 -31.79
N SER A 224 1.14 -2.06 -31.35
CA SER A 224 0.08 -2.81 -32.05
C SER A 224 -1.27 -2.07 -31.96
N THR A 225 -1.59 -1.60 -30.77
CA THR A 225 -2.82 -0.88 -30.45
C THR A 225 -2.79 0.53 -31.08
N ALA A 226 -1.67 1.23 -30.99
CA ALA A 226 -1.49 2.54 -31.60
C ALA A 226 -1.70 2.48 -33.12
N LYS A 227 -1.07 1.52 -33.83
CA LYS A 227 -1.26 1.30 -35.26
C LYS A 227 -2.70 0.97 -35.62
N LYS A 228 -3.36 0.11 -34.86
CA LYS A 228 -4.76 -0.30 -35.09
C LYS A 228 -5.73 0.87 -35.08
N TYR A 229 -5.51 1.85 -34.20
CA TYR A 229 -6.38 3.02 -34.04
C TYR A 229 -5.84 4.29 -34.70
N ASN A 230 -4.74 4.21 -35.46
CA ASN A 230 -4.06 5.36 -36.09
C ASN A 230 -3.69 6.43 -35.05
N LEU A 231 -3.13 5.99 -33.90
CA LEU A 231 -2.63 6.81 -32.80
C LEU A 231 -1.12 6.64 -32.68
N VAL A 232 -0.51 7.42 -31.78
CA VAL A 232 0.90 7.26 -31.39
C VAL A 232 1.02 6.41 -30.13
N VAL A 233 2.19 5.80 -29.92
CA VAL A 233 2.51 5.10 -28.66
C VAL A 233 2.54 6.10 -27.51
N GLY A 234 2.03 5.70 -26.35
CA GLY A 234 1.96 6.53 -25.16
C GLY A 234 0.77 6.22 -24.27
N VAL A 235 0.39 7.15 -23.42
CA VAL A 235 -0.77 7.02 -22.51
C VAL A 235 -1.97 7.76 -23.10
N TYR A 236 -2.96 7.01 -23.55
CA TYR A 236 -4.23 7.56 -24.02
C TYR A 236 -5.09 8.02 -22.83
N VAL A 237 -5.46 9.28 -22.82
CA VAL A 237 -6.31 9.89 -21.77
C VAL A 237 -7.76 9.44 -21.98
N LYS A 238 -8.23 8.55 -21.11
CA LYS A 238 -9.59 7.99 -21.10
C LYS A 238 -10.58 8.89 -20.36
N THR A 239 -10.16 9.50 -19.28
CA THR A 239 -10.97 10.47 -18.53
C THR A 239 -10.09 11.61 -18.01
N VAL A 240 -10.67 12.78 -17.91
CA VAL A 240 -10.12 13.94 -17.18
C VAL A 240 -11.14 14.27 -16.10
N GLN A 241 -10.70 14.34 -14.86
CA GLN A 241 -11.59 14.67 -13.75
C GLN A 241 -11.90 16.17 -13.75
N ASN A 242 -13.14 16.51 -13.43
CA ASN A 242 -13.57 17.90 -13.34
C ASN A 242 -12.78 18.63 -12.23
N PHE A 243 -12.42 19.87 -12.51
CA PHE A 243 -11.64 20.75 -11.63
C PHE A 243 -10.23 20.24 -11.27
N SER A 244 -9.77 19.19 -11.93
CA SER A 244 -8.42 18.64 -11.72
C SER A 244 -7.33 19.52 -12.35
N PRO A 245 -6.05 19.34 -11.94
CA PRO A 245 -4.89 19.93 -12.60
C PRO A 245 -4.84 19.66 -14.10
N ALA A 246 -5.21 18.45 -14.53
CA ALA A 246 -5.28 18.08 -15.93
C ALA A 246 -6.28 18.94 -16.70
N GLU A 247 -7.50 19.09 -16.20
CA GLU A 247 -8.51 19.95 -16.83
C GLU A 247 -8.04 21.40 -16.89
N LYS A 248 -7.52 21.94 -15.77
CA LYS A 248 -7.00 23.31 -15.68
C LYS A 248 -5.86 23.57 -16.66
N SER A 249 -5.03 22.56 -16.96
CA SER A 249 -3.95 22.64 -17.93
C SER A 249 -4.42 22.53 -19.39
N GLY A 250 -5.68 22.18 -19.62
CA GLY A 250 -6.25 21.99 -20.94
C GLY A 250 -6.04 20.61 -21.53
N LEU A 251 -5.66 19.61 -20.71
CA LEU A 251 -5.63 18.21 -21.14
C LEU A 251 -7.07 17.72 -21.40
N GLN A 252 -7.26 16.90 -22.41
CA GLN A 252 -8.59 16.48 -22.86
C GLN A 252 -8.66 14.97 -23.06
N LEU A 253 -9.88 14.43 -22.96
CA LEU A 253 -10.18 13.09 -23.42
C LEU A 253 -9.70 12.90 -24.87
N GLY A 254 -8.98 11.81 -25.12
CA GLY A 254 -8.47 11.48 -26.45
C GLY A 254 -7.07 12.01 -26.75
N ASP A 255 -6.45 12.79 -25.86
CA ASP A 255 -5.04 13.09 -25.95
C ASP A 255 -4.20 11.84 -25.70
N VAL A 256 -3.03 11.74 -26.32
CA VAL A 256 -2.03 10.73 -26.00
C VAL A 256 -0.81 11.42 -25.41
N ILE A 257 -0.52 11.16 -24.14
CA ILE A 257 0.67 11.66 -23.47
C ILE A 257 1.86 10.85 -23.95
N ILE A 258 2.86 11.53 -24.55
CA ILE A 258 4.05 10.93 -25.16
C ILE A 258 5.32 11.25 -24.39
N LYS A 259 5.34 12.36 -23.60
CA LYS A 259 6.44 12.71 -22.69
C LYS A 259 5.91 13.39 -21.44
N ALA A 260 6.65 13.19 -20.35
CA ALA A 260 6.53 13.97 -19.12
C ALA A 260 7.93 14.40 -18.68
N ASP A 261 8.14 15.70 -18.45
CA ASP A 261 9.44 16.32 -18.12
C ASP A 261 10.59 15.82 -19.00
N ASP A 262 10.41 15.90 -20.30
CA ASP A 262 11.35 15.48 -21.35
C ASP A 262 11.65 13.96 -21.41
N LYS A 263 11.06 13.13 -20.55
CA LYS A 263 11.16 11.67 -20.60
C LYS A 263 10.04 11.09 -21.46
N ASP A 264 10.37 10.14 -22.32
CA ASP A 264 9.37 9.43 -23.12
C ASP A 264 8.46 8.59 -22.22
N ILE A 265 7.15 8.59 -22.52
CA ILE A 265 6.11 7.92 -21.76
C ILE A 265 5.39 6.94 -22.67
N THR A 266 5.35 5.68 -22.26
CA THR A 266 4.63 4.60 -22.92
C THR A 266 3.57 3.97 -22.02
N THR A 267 3.71 4.13 -20.70
CA THR A 267 2.82 3.53 -19.71
C THR A 267 2.36 4.53 -18.64
N MET A 268 1.22 4.23 -18.00
CA MET A 268 0.72 4.97 -16.83
C MET A 268 1.70 4.89 -15.65
N ASP A 269 2.40 3.76 -15.52
CA ASP A 269 3.40 3.59 -14.44
C ASP A 269 4.56 4.57 -14.60
N GLU A 270 5.09 4.72 -15.83
CA GLU A 270 6.16 5.70 -16.10
C GLU A 270 5.68 7.14 -15.83
N LEU A 271 4.45 7.48 -16.24
CA LEU A 271 3.85 8.78 -15.94
C LEU A 271 3.69 8.99 -14.43
N ASN A 272 3.19 7.98 -13.70
CA ASN A 272 3.03 8.05 -12.26
C ASN A 272 4.37 8.16 -11.53
N ASN A 273 5.42 7.47 -11.98
CA ASN A 273 6.74 7.55 -11.39
C ASN A 273 7.32 8.97 -11.52
N ILE A 274 7.18 9.61 -12.69
CA ILE A 274 7.61 10.99 -12.88
C ILE A 274 6.76 11.92 -12.00
N LYS A 275 5.45 11.81 -12.05
CA LYS A 275 4.54 12.59 -11.21
C LYS A 275 4.91 12.48 -9.71
N ASN A 276 5.16 11.28 -9.23
CA ASN A 276 5.48 11.02 -7.82
C ASN A 276 6.88 11.51 -7.41
N SER A 277 7.76 11.85 -8.37
CA SER A 277 9.05 12.49 -8.07
C SER A 277 8.92 13.99 -7.79
N HIS A 278 7.77 14.58 -8.05
CA HIS A 278 7.42 15.97 -7.75
C HIS A 278 6.76 16.10 -6.37
N LYS A 279 6.62 17.35 -5.93
CA LYS A 279 5.82 17.73 -4.76
C LYS A 279 4.52 18.38 -5.19
N VAL A 280 3.56 18.43 -4.29
CA VAL A 280 2.34 19.24 -4.47
C VAL A 280 2.74 20.72 -4.64
N GLY A 281 2.19 21.36 -5.66
CA GLY A 281 2.53 22.71 -6.08
C GLY A 281 3.60 22.82 -7.16
N ASP A 282 4.35 21.75 -7.42
CA ASP A 282 5.31 21.74 -8.54
C ASP A 282 4.59 21.71 -9.89
N THR A 283 5.30 22.10 -10.93
CA THR A 283 4.82 22.04 -12.31
C THR A 283 5.47 20.88 -13.05
N MET A 284 4.68 20.11 -13.77
CA MET A 284 5.11 19.03 -14.65
C MET A 284 4.76 19.38 -16.10
N LYS A 285 5.72 19.23 -17.01
CA LYS A 285 5.50 19.45 -18.45
C LYS A 285 5.02 18.16 -19.10
N LEU A 286 3.95 18.24 -19.86
CA LEU A 286 3.43 17.14 -20.66
C LEU A 286 3.53 17.46 -22.12
N LYS A 287 4.12 16.58 -22.91
CA LYS A 287 4.00 16.60 -24.38
C LYS A 287 2.93 15.60 -24.78
N ILE A 288 1.94 16.07 -25.50
CA ILE A 288 0.79 15.28 -25.92
C ILE A 288 0.66 15.26 -27.44
N ASN A 289 0.06 14.21 -27.97
CA ASN A 289 -0.46 14.19 -29.34
C ASN A 289 -1.99 14.31 -29.29
N ARG A 290 -2.52 15.33 -29.92
CA ARG A 290 -3.95 15.61 -30.07
C ARG A 290 -4.34 15.58 -31.52
N LYS A 291 -5.00 14.52 -31.98
CA LYS A 291 -5.46 14.34 -33.38
C LYS A 291 -4.33 14.49 -34.39
N GLY A 292 -3.14 13.98 -34.10
CA GLY A 292 -1.96 14.04 -34.98
C GLY A 292 -1.05 15.26 -34.74
N GLU A 293 -1.46 16.26 -33.97
CA GLU A 293 -0.65 17.42 -33.62
C GLU A 293 -0.01 17.28 -32.26
N GLU A 294 1.27 17.58 -32.16
CA GLU A 294 1.98 17.65 -30.89
C GLU A 294 1.72 18.99 -30.18
N LYS A 295 1.47 18.95 -28.88
CA LYS A 295 1.26 20.12 -28.02
C LYS A 295 1.98 19.95 -26.71
N GLU A 296 2.43 21.05 -26.12
CA GLU A 296 3.00 21.09 -24.80
C GLU A 296 1.99 21.72 -23.84
N LEU A 297 1.80 21.07 -22.68
CA LEU A 297 0.97 21.53 -21.57
C LEU A 297 1.81 21.58 -20.31
N THR A 298 1.56 22.58 -19.46
CA THR A 298 2.15 22.64 -18.12
C THR A 298 1.06 22.38 -17.10
N VAL A 299 1.24 21.34 -16.30
CA VAL A 299 0.31 20.94 -15.25
C VAL A 299 0.89 21.34 -13.90
N THR A 300 0.17 22.14 -13.12
CA THR A 300 0.52 22.39 -11.71
C THR A 300 -0.09 21.28 -10.88
N LEU A 301 0.74 20.49 -10.20
CA LEU A 301 0.31 19.35 -9.42
C LEU A 301 -0.38 19.81 -8.13
N GLU A 302 -1.53 19.25 -7.84
CA GLU A 302 -2.29 19.52 -6.61
C GLU A 302 -2.25 18.29 -5.68
N GLU A 303 -2.75 18.43 -4.50
CA GLU A 303 -2.91 17.31 -3.58
C GLU A 303 -4.04 16.38 -4.06
N THR A 304 -3.90 15.09 -3.88
CA THR A 304 -4.98 14.12 -4.12
C THR A 304 -6.18 14.46 -3.26
N PRO A 305 -7.38 14.58 -3.86
CA PRO A 305 -8.62 14.92 -3.14
C PRO A 305 -8.97 13.95 -2.01
#